data_100f71aaa4a72edf241436b7d31dfa3b
#
_entry.id   100f71aaa4a72edf241436b7d31dfa3b
#
_cell.length_a   1.000
_cell.length_b   1.000
_cell.length_c   1.000
_cell.angle_alpha   90.00
_cell.angle_beta   90.00
_cell.angle_gamma   90.00
#
_symmetry.space_group_name_H-M   'P 1'
#
loop_
_entity.id
_entity.type
_entity.pdbx_description
1 polymer ?
#
loop_
_entity_poly.entity_id
_entity_poly.type
_entity_poly.pdbx_seq_one_letter_code
_entity_poly.pdbx_strand_id
1 'polypeptide(L)'
;MRILITGAAGMIGRKLVARLTKDGRLNGKSIAAITLADVVAAEFPVGTVALNAHVGDLADTAFVGKLIATKPDVVFHLAGIVSGEAETNFELGYRVNLDGTRVLFDAIRLAQIAPRVVFTSSIAVYGAPFPAHITDDFLTTPLTSYGTQKVMSEALLADYTRRGFFDGIGIRLPTICVRPGKPNKAASGFFSNIIREPLAGNEAILPVPRDVVHTHASPRSAVNFLIHAAGLDGSAVGPRRNLNMPGVGVTIQEQIDALDRVAGAKAVALIKEQPDAAIWAIVKNWPTRFEAKRARDLGFVCEKTFEEIIRAHIEDELGGQLPK
;
A
#
# COMPACT_ATOMS: atom_id res chain seq x y z
N MET A 1 8.24 22.16 6.67
CA MET A 1 7.59 20.90 7.10
C MET A 1 8.63 19.80 7.16
N ARG A 2 8.64 18.98 8.20
CA ARG A 2 9.46 17.76 8.33
C ARG A 2 8.59 16.53 8.17
N ILE A 3 9.08 15.54 7.46
CA ILE A 3 8.33 14.33 7.16
C ILE A 3 9.13 13.13 7.66
N LEU A 4 8.45 12.14 8.27
CA LEU A 4 9.00 10.81 8.55
C LEU A 4 8.30 9.79 7.66
N ILE A 5 9.09 8.94 6.99
CA ILE A 5 8.58 7.81 6.20
C ILE A 5 9.21 6.54 6.76
N THR A 6 8.40 5.64 7.32
CA THR A 6 8.84 4.29 7.69
C THR A 6 8.48 3.30 6.59
N GLY A 7 9.28 2.27 6.37
CA GLY A 7 9.15 1.41 5.18
C GLY A 7 9.61 2.10 3.90
N ALA A 8 10.57 3.04 4.04
CA ALA A 8 11.02 3.89 2.95
C ALA A 8 11.73 3.13 1.81
N ALA A 9 12.37 1.99 2.09
CA ALA A 9 13.02 1.15 1.10
C ALA A 9 12.06 0.26 0.30
N GLY A 10 10.81 0.12 0.76
CA GLY A 10 9.75 -0.62 0.06
C GLY A 10 9.32 0.06 -1.24
N MET A 11 8.62 -0.68 -2.10
CA MET A 11 8.15 -0.19 -3.42
C MET A 11 7.39 1.16 -3.32
N ILE A 12 6.37 1.22 -2.46
CA ILE A 12 5.57 2.45 -2.28
C ILE A 12 6.39 3.53 -1.59
N GLY A 13 7.22 3.17 -0.60
CA GLY A 13 8.11 4.10 0.10
C GLY A 13 9.04 4.84 -0.87
N ARG A 14 9.75 4.12 -1.73
CA ARG A 14 10.65 4.70 -2.75
C ARG A 14 9.91 5.65 -3.70
N LYS A 15 8.73 5.26 -4.19
CA LYS A 15 7.92 6.09 -5.09
C LYS A 15 7.41 7.35 -4.38
N LEU A 16 7.00 7.23 -3.11
CA LEU A 16 6.58 8.37 -2.30
C LEU A 16 7.76 9.33 -2.07
N VAL A 17 8.94 8.81 -1.70
CA VAL A 17 10.17 9.63 -1.55
C VAL A 17 10.50 10.35 -2.83
N ALA A 18 10.54 9.64 -3.97
CA ALA A 18 10.83 10.24 -5.28
C ALA A 18 9.84 11.36 -5.63
N ARG A 19 8.54 11.13 -5.38
CA ARG A 19 7.50 12.12 -5.64
C ARG A 19 7.65 13.35 -4.74
N LEU A 20 7.82 13.18 -3.44
CA LEU A 20 7.95 14.28 -2.49
C LEU A 20 9.25 15.09 -2.72
N THR A 21 10.35 14.40 -3.08
CA THR A 21 11.62 15.06 -3.41
C THR A 21 11.51 15.87 -4.72
N LYS A 22 10.81 15.33 -5.73
CA LYS A 22 10.55 16.03 -7.00
C LYS A 22 9.67 17.26 -6.79
N ASP A 23 8.58 17.12 -6.03
CA ASP A 23 7.61 18.20 -5.82
C ASP A 23 8.15 19.26 -4.84
N GLY A 24 9.07 18.92 -3.92
CA GLY A 24 9.63 19.78 -2.88
C GLY A 24 8.60 20.35 -1.90
N ARG A 25 7.34 19.94 -2.04
CA ARG A 25 6.17 20.46 -1.29
C ARG A 25 5.19 19.35 -0.98
N LEU A 26 4.47 19.49 0.13
CA LEU A 26 3.32 18.67 0.49
C LEU A 26 2.20 19.61 0.95
N ASN A 27 1.02 19.52 0.31
CA ASN A 27 -0.14 20.35 0.65
C ASN A 27 0.18 21.85 0.68
N GLY A 28 0.90 22.33 -0.35
CA GLY A 28 1.30 23.73 -0.49
C GLY A 28 2.45 24.19 0.42
N LYS A 29 2.88 23.40 1.41
CA LYS A 29 3.98 23.72 2.34
C LYS A 29 5.29 23.13 1.84
N SER A 30 6.39 23.92 1.86
CA SER A 30 7.73 23.44 1.50
C SER A 30 8.22 22.37 2.46
N ILE A 31 8.86 21.32 1.92
CA ILE A 31 9.48 20.25 2.69
C ILE A 31 10.90 20.66 3.07
N ALA A 32 11.18 20.75 4.36
CA ALA A 32 12.51 21.11 4.86
C ALA A 32 13.44 19.88 4.90
N ALA A 33 12.91 18.73 5.33
CA ALA A 33 13.65 17.47 5.40
C ALA A 33 12.69 16.27 5.42
N ILE A 34 13.17 15.13 4.92
CA ILE A 34 12.51 13.84 5.03
C ILE A 34 13.43 12.87 5.78
N THR A 35 12.95 12.37 6.91
CA THR A 35 13.58 11.27 7.64
C THR A 35 13.05 9.95 7.08
N LEU A 36 13.94 9.07 6.67
CA LEU A 36 13.64 7.79 6.03
C LEU A 36 14.06 6.66 6.97
N ALA A 37 13.18 5.73 7.27
CA ALA A 37 13.45 4.60 8.15
C ALA A 37 13.05 3.29 7.50
N ASP A 38 13.94 2.30 7.53
CA ASP A 38 13.70 0.93 7.08
C ASP A 38 14.67 -0.04 7.78
N VAL A 39 14.38 -1.34 7.72
CA VAL A 39 15.31 -2.39 8.21
C VAL A 39 16.45 -2.66 7.23
N VAL A 40 16.32 -2.21 5.97
CA VAL A 40 17.36 -2.33 4.93
C VAL A 40 17.81 -0.96 4.46
N ALA A 41 19.09 -0.87 4.12
CA ALA A 41 19.62 0.31 3.46
C ALA A 41 19.07 0.43 2.03
N ALA A 42 18.78 1.66 1.61
CA ALA A 42 18.33 1.94 0.25
C ALA A 42 18.94 3.26 -0.24
N GLU A 43 19.20 3.31 -1.53
CA GLU A 43 19.54 4.55 -2.20
C GLU A 43 18.28 5.32 -2.58
N PHE A 44 18.33 6.62 -2.43
CA PHE A 44 17.23 7.53 -2.73
C PHE A 44 17.70 8.62 -3.71
N PRO A 45 16.78 9.21 -4.51
CA PRO A 45 17.15 10.23 -5.46
C PRO A 45 17.74 11.46 -4.77
N VAL A 46 18.82 11.99 -5.33
CA VAL A 46 19.39 13.27 -4.93
C VAL A 46 18.47 14.40 -5.44
N GLY A 47 18.15 15.35 -4.57
CA GLY A 47 17.27 16.47 -4.91
C GLY A 47 17.48 17.66 -3.98
N THR A 48 16.59 18.65 -4.07
CA THR A 48 16.66 19.88 -3.25
C THR A 48 16.19 19.67 -1.81
N VAL A 49 15.48 18.57 -1.53
CA VAL A 49 15.02 18.23 -0.17
C VAL A 49 16.08 17.40 0.54
N ALA A 50 16.41 17.78 1.77
CA ALA A 50 17.34 17.01 2.61
C ALA A 50 16.73 15.66 2.99
N LEU A 51 17.44 14.56 2.68
CA LEU A 51 17.06 13.19 3.01
C LEU A 51 18.00 12.63 4.09
N ASN A 52 17.44 12.13 5.19
CA ASN A 52 18.17 11.51 6.29
C ASN A 52 17.72 10.06 6.44
N ALA A 53 18.53 9.11 5.95
CA ALA A 53 18.21 7.69 5.99
C ALA A 53 18.76 7.04 7.28
N HIS A 54 17.92 6.20 7.89
CA HIS A 54 18.23 5.44 9.10
C HIS A 54 17.84 3.99 8.90
N VAL A 55 18.74 3.06 9.25
CA VAL A 55 18.50 1.62 9.21
C VAL A 55 18.28 1.12 10.63
N GLY A 56 17.14 0.44 10.86
CA GLY A 56 16.82 -0.11 12.19
C GLY A 56 15.42 -0.70 12.25
N ASP A 57 15.12 -1.34 13.36
CA ASP A 57 13.84 -2.02 13.62
C ASP A 57 12.88 -1.08 14.36
N LEU A 58 11.66 -0.94 13.87
CA LEU A 58 10.62 -0.14 14.53
C LEU A 58 10.13 -0.72 15.86
N ALA A 59 10.41 -1.99 16.15
CA ALA A 59 10.16 -2.57 17.46
C ALA A 59 11.21 -2.14 18.52
N ASP A 60 12.32 -1.49 18.10
CA ASP A 60 13.31 -0.92 18.98
C ASP A 60 12.91 0.52 19.39
N THR A 61 12.56 0.70 20.67
CA THR A 61 12.13 1.98 21.23
C THR A 61 13.21 3.05 21.14
N ALA A 62 14.50 2.70 21.28
CA ALA A 62 15.60 3.65 21.19
C ALA A 62 15.79 4.14 19.75
N PHE A 63 15.64 3.23 18.76
CA PHE A 63 15.67 3.59 17.35
C PHE A 63 14.52 4.54 17.01
N VAL A 64 13.28 4.17 17.37
CA VAL A 64 12.11 5.01 17.10
C VAL A 64 12.20 6.35 17.81
N GLY A 65 12.72 6.38 19.05
CA GLY A 65 12.97 7.63 19.77
C GLY A 65 13.86 8.62 18.99
N LYS A 66 14.92 8.12 18.30
CA LYS A 66 15.78 8.96 17.44
C LYS A 66 15.00 9.53 16.24
N LEU A 67 14.12 8.72 15.63
CA LEU A 67 13.28 9.17 14.51
C LEU A 67 12.33 10.29 14.95
N ILE A 68 11.66 10.12 16.08
CA ILE A 68 10.68 11.07 16.60
C ILE A 68 11.36 12.35 17.16
N ALA A 69 12.61 12.28 17.60
CA ALA A 69 13.39 13.46 17.98
C ALA A 69 13.57 14.48 16.84
N THR A 70 13.40 14.06 15.57
CA THR A 70 13.36 14.97 14.40
C THR A 70 12.12 15.86 14.37
N LYS A 71 11.12 15.61 15.23
CA LYS A 71 9.84 16.32 15.34
C LYS A 71 9.12 16.42 13.99
N PRO A 72 8.72 15.29 13.39
CA PRO A 72 7.99 15.29 12.12
C PRO A 72 6.62 15.96 12.26
N ASP A 73 6.25 16.76 11.26
CA ASP A 73 4.89 17.30 11.11
C ASP A 73 3.94 16.27 10.47
N VAL A 74 4.51 15.37 9.64
CA VAL A 74 3.78 14.29 8.95
C VAL A 74 4.56 13.00 9.07
N VAL A 75 3.87 11.91 9.41
CA VAL A 75 4.41 10.55 9.45
C VAL A 75 3.66 9.69 8.44
N PHE A 76 4.36 9.15 7.45
CA PHE A 76 3.86 8.09 6.59
C PHE A 76 4.35 6.74 7.13
N HIS A 77 3.44 5.98 7.72
CA HIS A 77 3.77 4.67 8.28
C HIS A 77 3.44 3.57 7.27
N LEU A 78 4.46 3.19 6.48
CA LEU A 78 4.36 2.17 5.43
C LEU A 78 5.09 0.87 5.80
N ALA A 79 5.89 0.89 6.86
CA ALA A 79 6.62 -0.29 7.31
C ALA A 79 5.68 -1.45 7.63
N GLY A 80 6.06 -2.63 7.19
CA GLY A 80 5.33 -3.86 7.44
C GLY A 80 5.82 -4.98 6.53
N ILE A 81 5.70 -6.21 7.01
CA ILE A 81 5.91 -7.40 6.18
C ILE A 81 4.58 -7.80 5.51
N VAL A 82 4.69 -8.42 4.33
CA VAL A 82 3.54 -8.79 3.51
C VAL A 82 2.79 -10.02 4.04
N SER A 83 1.56 -10.23 3.57
CA SER A 83 0.65 -11.25 4.07
C SER A 83 1.25 -12.67 4.09
N GLY A 84 1.91 -13.11 3.01
CA GLY A 84 2.49 -14.45 2.95
C GLY A 84 3.62 -14.67 3.95
N GLU A 85 4.45 -13.66 4.19
CA GLU A 85 5.52 -13.74 5.18
C GLU A 85 4.99 -13.66 6.62
N ALA A 86 4.00 -12.81 6.88
CA ALA A 86 3.36 -12.72 8.20
C ALA A 86 2.58 -13.99 8.57
N GLU A 87 2.12 -14.76 7.58
CA GLU A 87 1.45 -16.05 7.80
C GLU A 87 2.48 -17.17 8.08
N THR A 88 3.61 -17.17 7.36
CA THR A 88 4.65 -18.20 7.53
C THR A 88 5.56 -17.95 8.74
N ASN A 89 5.72 -16.68 9.15
CA ASN A 89 6.51 -16.28 10.31
C ASN A 89 5.64 -15.42 11.25
N PHE A 90 4.87 -16.09 12.07
CA PHE A 90 3.90 -15.47 12.98
C PHE A 90 4.53 -14.42 13.90
N GLU A 91 5.63 -14.77 14.58
CA GLU A 91 6.31 -13.89 15.54
C GLU A 91 6.86 -12.62 14.86
N LEU A 92 7.48 -12.78 13.70
CA LEU A 92 7.97 -11.66 12.92
C LEU A 92 6.81 -10.76 12.46
N GLY A 93 5.67 -11.37 12.07
CA GLY A 93 4.46 -10.64 11.70
C GLY A 93 3.98 -9.72 12.80
N TYR A 94 3.81 -10.23 14.00
CA TYR A 94 3.37 -9.45 15.16
C TYR A 94 4.40 -8.40 15.56
N ARG A 95 5.67 -8.77 15.61
CA ARG A 95 6.76 -7.85 15.95
C ARG A 95 6.81 -6.63 15.02
N VAL A 96 6.77 -6.86 13.70
CA VAL A 96 6.90 -5.76 12.73
C VAL A 96 5.60 -5.00 12.54
N ASN A 97 4.48 -5.72 12.27
CA ASN A 97 3.23 -5.07 11.87
C ASN A 97 2.46 -4.47 13.05
N LEU A 98 2.54 -5.08 14.24
CA LEU A 98 1.80 -4.61 15.40
C LEU A 98 2.71 -3.90 16.42
N ASP A 99 3.76 -4.57 16.94
CA ASP A 99 4.59 -3.98 17.99
C ASP A 99 5.34 -2.76 17.48
N GLY A 100 5.92 -2.82 16.27
CA GLY A 100 6.58 -1.67 15.64
C GLY A 100 5.62 -0.49 15.44
N THR A 101 4.37 -0.76 15.05
CA THR A 101 3.32 0.28 14.94
C THR A 101 3.02 0.89 16.31
N ARG A 102 2.85 0.05 17.35
CA ARG A 102 2.56 0.50 18.72
C ARG A 102 3.73 1.33 19.28
N VAL A 103 4.96 0.87 19.11
CA VAL A 103 6.17 1.61 19.56
C VAL A 103 6.25 2.98 18.88
N LEU A 104 5.96 3.08 17.59
CA LEU A 104 5.94 4.35 16.87
C LEU A 104 4.85 5.29 17.43
N PHE A 105 3.63 4.80 17.63
CA PHE A 105 2.53 5.61 18.16
C PHE A 105 2.79 6.06 19.61
N ASP A 106 3.35 5.19 20.46
CA ASP A 106 3.75 5.53 21.80
C ASP A 106 4.86 6.60 21.83
N ALA A 107 5.86 6.50 20.96
CA ALA A 107 6.92 7.49 20.87
C ALA A 107 6.37 8.87 20.46
N ILE A 108 5.42 8.92 19.50
CA ILE A 108 4.75 10.18 19.12
C ILE A 108 3.99 10.76 20.30
N ARG A 109 3.19 9.94 21.01
CA ARG A 109 2.41 10.34 22.18
C ARG A 109 3.31 10.91 23.27
N LEU A 110 4.40 10.21 23.60
CA LEU A 110 5.35 10.63 24.63
C LEU A 110 6.11 11.92 24.27
N ALA A 111 6.39 12.12 22.98
CA ALA A 111 7.03 13.35 22.50
C ALA A 111 6.09 14.57 22.41
N GLN A 112 4.77 14.39 22.53
CA GLN A 112 3.74 15.43 22.50
C GLN A 112 3.80 16.35 21.27
N ILE A 113 4.14 15.79 20.09
CA ILE A 113 4.31 16.56 18.84
C ILE A 113 3.06 16.62 17.97
N ALA A 114 2.07 15.75 18.19
CA ALA A 114 0.76 15.67 17.52
C ALA A 114 0.83 15.81 15.98
N PRO A 115 1.61 15.00 15.24
CA PRO A 115 1.71 15.09 13.78
C PRO A 115 0.45 14.58 13.09
N ARG A 116 0.36 14.81 11.76
CA ARG A 116 -0.49 13.98 10.88
C ARG A 116 0.17 12.61 10.71
N VAL A 117 -0.60 11.53 10.97
CA VAL A 117 -0.15 10.15 10.75
C VAL A 117 -0.98 9.51 9.64
N VAL A 118 -0.36 9.11 8.54
CA VAL A 118 -0.98 8.32 7.47
C VAL A 118 -0.49 6.88 7.58
N PHE A 119 -1.39 5.97 7.90
CA PHE A 119 -1.10 4.55 8.11
C PHE A 119 -1.58 3.70 6.94
N THR A 120 -0.70 2.86 6.39
CA THR A 120 -1.09 1.88 5.36
C THR A 120 -1.70 0.64 6.00
N SER A 121 -3.02 0.54 5.93
CA SER A 121 -3.76 -0.69 6.17
C SER A 121 -3.99 -1.44 4.84
N SER A 122 -4.83 -2.44 4.85
CA SER A 122 -5.06 -3.34 3.72
C SER A 122 -6.51 -3.82 3.69
N ILE A 123 -7.00 -4.16 2.50
CA ILE A 123 -8.26 -4.89 2.34
C ILE A 123 -8.24 -6.28 2.99
N ALA A 124 -7.07 -6.79 3.39
CA ALA A 124 -6.93 -8.04 4.15
C ALA A 124 -7.56 -8.00 5.57
N VAL A 125 -8.01 -6.83 6.02
CA VAL A 125 -8.82 -6.67 7.25
C VAL A 125 -10.19 -7.34 7.15
N TYR A 126 -10.62 -7.71 5.95
CA TYR A 126 -11.89 -8.36 5.70
C TYR A 126 -11.72 -9.85 5.50
N GLY A 127 -12.70 -10.63 5.99
CA GLY A 127 -12.79 -12.08 5.84
C GLY A 127 -14.15 -12.51 5.29
N ALA A 128 -14.13 -13.61 4.54
CA ALA A 128 -15.35 -14.22 3.99
C ALA A 128 -16.33 -14.66 5.11
N PRO A 129 -17.66 -14.79 4.82
CA PRO A 129 -18.29 -14.62 3.51
C PRO A 129 -18.47 -13.15 3.12
N PHE A 130 -18.34 -12.84 1.82
CA PHE A 130 -18.44 -11.48 1.31
C PHE A 130 -19.77 -11.23 0.60
N PRO A 131 -20.33 -10.00 0.68
CA PRO A 131 -21.36 -9.53 -0.23
C PRO A 131 -20.77 -9.29 -1.64
N ALA A 132 -21.62 -9.05 -2.64
CA ALA A 132 -21.19 -8.73 -3.99
C ALA A 132 -20.26 -7.49 -4.04
N HIS A 133 -20.52 -6.51 -3.18
CA HIS A 133 -19.69 -5.33 -2.98
C HIS A 133 -19.47 -5.10 -1.48
N ILE A 134 -18.21 -4.92 -1.09
CA ILE A 134 -17.84 -4.60 0.29
C ILE A 134 -18.02 -3.10 0.48
N THR A 135 -18.94 -2.74 1.36
CA THR A 135 -19.23 -1.34 1.70
C THR A 135 -18.29 -0.81 2.78
N ASP A 136 -18.34 0.49 3.04
CA ASP A 136 -17.58 1.12 4.14
C ASP A 136 -18.08 0.70 5.54
N ASP A 137 -19.25 0.09 5.63
CA ASP A 137 -19.86 -0.40 6.87
C ASP A 137 -19.65 -1.90 7.11
N PHE A 138 -19.04 -2.62 6.17
CA PHE A 138 -18.76 -4.03 6.32
C PHE A 138 -17.75 -4.27 7.45
N LEU A 139 -18.03 -5.26 8.29
CA LEU A 139 -17.22 -5.55 9.48
C LEU A 139 -15.84 -6.09 9.12
N THR A 140 -14.83 -5.67 9.86
CA THR A 140 -13.47 -6.21 9.75
C THR A 140 -13.37 -7.53 10.53
N THR A 141 -13.31 -8.64 9.82
CA THR A 141 -13.25 -10.01 10.35
C THR A 141 -12.12 -10.78 9.65
N PRO A 142 -10.85 -10.41 9.88
CA PRO A 142 -9.71 -10.98 9.14
C PRO A 142 -9.59 -12.47 9.36
N LEU A 143 -9.20 -13.20 8.29
CA LEU A 143 -8.94 -14.64 8.33
C LEU A 143 -7.44 -14.97 8.16
N THR A 144 -6.57 -13.97 8.34
CA THR A 144 -5.11 -14.12 8.27
C THR A 144 -4.43 -13.37 9.40
N SER A 145 -3.24 -13.80 9.81
CA SER A 145 -2.41 -13.12 10.80
C SER A 145 -2.11 -11.67 10.38
N TYR A 146 -1.77 -11.46 9.11
CA TYR A 146 -1.56 -10.13 8.55
C TYR A 146 -2.79 -9.22 8.68
N GLY A 147 -3.96 -9.70 8.29
CA GLY A 147 -5.21 -8.96 8.41
C GLY A 147 -5.53 -8.61 9.85
N THR A 148 -5.33 -9.56 10.78
CA THR A 148 -5.51 -9.36 12.22
C THR A 148 -4.58 -8.26 12.75
N GLN A 149 -3.29 -8.30 12.40
CA GLN A 149 -2.32 -7.27 12.78
C GLN A 149 -2.73 -5.88 12.27
N LYS A 150 -3.24 -5.80 11.03
CA LYS A 150 -3.73 -4.54 10.46
C LYS A 150 -4.97 -4.03 11.19
N VAL A 151 -5.95 -4.88 11.53
CA VAL A 151 -7.15 -4.48 12.31
C VAL A 151 -6.76 -3.95 13.69
N MET A 152 -5.85 -4.62 14.40
CA MET A 152 -5.38 -4.14 15.69
C MET A 152 -4.67 -2.79 15.57
N SER A 153 -3.85 -2.60 14.54
CA SER A 153 -3.17 -1.33 14.27
C SER A 153 -4.16 -0.21 13.88
N GLU A 154 -5.24 -0.53 13.14
CA GLU A 154 -6.34 0.41 12.86
C GLU A 154 -7.06 0.86 14.13
N ALA A 155 -7.28 -0.08 15.07
CA ALA A 155 -7.90 0.24 16.35
C ALA A 155 -6.99 1.14 17.21
N LEU A 156 -5.68 0.88 17.25
CA LEU A 156 -4.70 1.75 17.90
C LEU A 156 -4.71 3.15 17.27
N LEU A 157 -4.63 3.25 15.94
CA LEU A 157 -4.68 4.53 15.22
C LEU A 157 -5.91 5.35 15.62
N ALA A 158 -7.08 4.72 15.62
CA ALA A 158 -8.35 5.37 15.95
C ALA A 158 -8.38 5.85 17.40
N ASP A 159 -7.92 5.04 18.37
CA ASP A 159 -7.91 5.41 19.78
C ASP A 159 -6.91 6.53 20.08
N TYR A 160 -5.69 6.45 19.55
CA TYR A 160 -4.69 7.50 19.73
C TYR A 160 -5.13 8.83 19.11
N THR A 161 -5.82 8.77 17.95
CA THR A 161 -6.41 9.96 17.32
C THR A 161 -7.54 10.53 18.18
N ARG A 162 -8.47 9.69 18.66
CA ARG A 162 -9.56 10.11 19.56
C ARG A 162 -9.03 10.76 20.84
N ARG A 163 -7.89 10.30 21.33
CA ARG A 163 -7.20 10.86 22.53
C ARG A 163 -6.42 12.12 22.21
N GLY A 164 -6.34 12.56 20.95
CA GLY A 164 -5.64 13.79 20.55
C GLY A 164 -4.11 13.67 20.55
N PHE A 165 -3.54 12.45 20.57
CA PHE A 165 -2.09 12.28 20.54
C PHE A 165 -1.49 12.59 19.18
N PHE A 166 -2.27 12.39 18.12
CA PHE A 166 -1.97 12.75 16.74
C PHE A 166 -3.26 12.77 15.90
N ASP A 167 -3.19 13.27 14.66
CA ASP A 167 -4.28 13.20 13.71
C ASP A 167 -4.03 12.06 12.68
N GLY A 168 -4.61 10.88 12.96
CA GLY A 168 -4.37 9.65 12.21
C GLY A 168 -5.42 9.42 11.11
N ILE A 169 -4.97 8.93 9.95
CA ILE A 169 -5.82 8.40 8.87
C ILE A 169 -5.24 7.07 8.42
N GLY A 170 -6.04 6.01 8.51
CA GLY A 170 -5.72 4.70 7.96
C GLY A 170 -6.30 4.55 6.55
N ILE A 171 -5.49 4.09 5.61
CA ILE A 171 -5.92 3.80 4.25
C ILE A 171 -5.81 2.29 4.00
N ARG A 172 -6.93 1.62 3.73
CA ARG A 172 -6.99 0.21 3.36
C ARG A 172 -6.72 0.10 1.87
N LEU A 173 -5.47 -0.18 1.52
CA LEU A 173 -5.06 -0.31 0.13
C LEU A 173 -5.67 -1.56 -0.52
N PRO A 174 -6.18 -1.46 -1.75
CA PRO A 174 -6.47 -2.62 -2.60
C PRO A 174 -5.16 -3.30 -3.00
N THR A 175 -5.23 -4.38 -3.78
CA THR A 175 -4.02 -4.99 -4.32
C THR A 175 -3.34 -4.03 -5.30
N ILE A 176 -2.12 -3.63 -4.94
CA ILE A 176 -1.33 -2.75 -5.80
C ILE A 176 -0.74 -3.54 -6.96
N CYS A 177 -1.10 -3.13 -8.17
CA CYS A 177 -0.77 -3.73 -9.46
C CYS A 177 -0.55 -2.61 -10.51
N VAL A 178 0.46 -2.63 -11.35
CA VAL A 178 1.49 -3.66 -11.55
C VAL A 178 2.70 -3.34 -10.66
N ARG A 179 3.12 -4.28 -9.83
CA ARG A 179 4.31 -4.10 -8.98
C ARG A 179 5.56 -4.24 -9.84
N PRO A 180 6.49 -3.27 -9.83
CA PRO A 180 7.78 -3.39 -10.49
C PRO A 180 8.72 -4.36 -9.76
N GLY A 181 9.80 -4.72 -10.46
CA GLY A 181 10.88 -5.54 -9.90
C GLY A 181 10.58 -7.03 -9.90
N LYS A 182 11.40 -7.80 -9.19
CA LYS A 182 11.31 -9.26 -9.16
C LYS A 182 10.06 -9.72 -8.37
N PRO A 183 9.48 -10.89 -8.71
CA PRO A 183 8.41 -11.50 -7.92
C PRO A 183 8.80 -11.65 -6.44
N ASN A 184 7.87 -11.36 -5.54
CA ASN A 184 8.04 -11.57 -4.10
C ASN A 184 7.13 -12.72 -3.60
N LYS A 185 7.25 -13.06 -2.31
CA LYS A 185 6.46 -14.14 -1.67
C LYS A 185 4.99 -13.79 -1.39
N ALA A 186 4.48 -12.64 -1.86
CA ALA A 186 3.07 -12.32 -1.71
C ALA A 186 2.21 -13.21 -2.62
N ALA A 187 1.19 -13.87 -2.07
CA ALA A 187 0.26 -14.69 -2.84
C ALA A 187 -0.42 -13.89 -3.98
N SER A 188 -0.59 -12.57 -3.81
CA SER A 188 -1.11 -11.65 -4.84
C SER A 188 -0.10 -11.28 -5.93
N GLY A 189 1.10 -11.84 -5.91
CA GLY A 189 2.17 -11.50 -6.88
C GLY A 189 1.78 -11.81 -8.32
N PHE A 190 1.01 -12.88 -8.53
CA PHE A 190 0.62 -13.32 -9.88
C PHE A 190 -0.22 -12.27 -10.63
N PHE A 191 -1.06 -11.46 -9.97
CA PHE A 191 -1.80 -10.36 -10.61
C PHE A 191 -0.87 -9.37 -11.32
N SER A 192 0.29 -9.11 -10.73
CA SER A 192 1.30 -8.25 -11.37
C SER A 192 2.13 -9.01 -12.39
N ASN A 193 2.43 -10.29 -12.12
CA ASN A 193 3.31 -11.10 -12.99
C ASN A 193 2.67 -11.33 -14.36
N ILE A 194 1.35 -11.64 -14.43
CA ILE A 194 0.63 -11.88 -15.70
C ILE A 194 0.55 -10.62 -16.60
N ILE A 195 0.93 -9.45 -16.08
CA ILE A 195 1.02 -8.21 -16.85
C ILE A 195 2.49 -7.83 -17.07
N ARG A 196 3.28 -7.76 -16.00
CA ARG A 196 4.66 -7.30 -16.04
C ARG A 196 5.56 -8.17 -16.89
N GLU A 197 5.51 -9.50 -16.68
CA GLU A 197 6.39 -10.44 -17.39
C GLU A 197 6.12 -10.45 -18.90
N PRO A 198 4.84 -10.56 -19.36
CA PRO A 198 4.51 -10.42 -20.78
C PRO A 198 4.93 -9.08 -21.40
N LEU A 199 4.78 -7.96 -20.66
CA LEU A 199 5.28 -6.67 -21.12
C LEU A 199 6.81 -6.62 -21.27
N ALA A 200 7.53 -7.45 -20.52
CA ALA A 200 8.98 -7.62 -20.64
C ALA A 200 9.40 -8.73 -21.64
N GLY A 201 8.44 -9.37 -22.33
CA GLY A 201 8.70 -10.46 -23.26
C GLY A 201 8.94 -11.83 -22.62
N ASN A 202 8.61 -11.97 -21.32
CA ASN A 202 8.79 -13.20 -20.54
C ASN A 202 7.46 -13.96 -20.37
N GLU A 203 7.53 -15.28 -20.17
CA GLU A 203 6.37 -16.06 -19.77
C GLU A 203 5.94 -15.75 -18.34
N ALA A 204 4.63 -15.79 -18.09
CA ALA A 204 4.03 -15.62 -16.78
C ALA A 204 3.06 -16.77 -16.49
N ILE A 205 3.09 -17.28 -15.25
CA ILE A 205 2.18 -18.33 -14.80
C ILE A 205 0.91 -17.69 -14.22
N LEU A 206 -0.26 -18.15 -14.70
CA LEU A 206 -1.56 -17.88 -14.11
C LEU A 206 -1.98 -19.08 -13.25
N PRO A 207 -1.93 -18.96 -11.91
CA PRO A 207 -2.15 -20.10 -11.01
C PRO A 207 -3.59 -20.30 -10.55
N VAL A 208 -4.52 -19.42 -10.97
CA VAL A 208 -5.92 -19.42 -10.53
C VAL A 208 -6.87 -19.28 -11.72
N PRO A 209 -8.18 -19.62 -11.58
CA PRO A 209 -9.17 -19.45 -12.63
C PRO A 209 -9.32 -18.01 -13.12
N ARG A 210 -9.70 -17.82 -14.38
CA ARG A 210 -9.85 -16.51 -15.03
C ARG A 210 -11.03 -15.67 -14.54
N ASP A 211 -12.01 -16.30 -13.91
CA ASP A 211 -13.20 -15.65 -13.34
C ASP A 211 -12.98 -15.06 -11.95
N VAL A 212 -11.80 -15.27 -11.36
CA VAL A 212 -11.43 -14.65 -10.07
C VAL A 212 -11.48 -13.14 -10.18
N VAL A 213 -12.32 -12.53 -9.34
CA VAL A 213 -12.49 -11.07 -9.24
C VAL A 213 -11.62 -10.52 -8.12
N HIS A 214 -10.93 -9.41 -8.39
CA HIS A 214 -10.19 -8.69 -7.36
C HIS A 214 -10.13 -7.20 -7.65
N THR A 215 -9.85 -6.38 -6.62
CA THR A 215 -9.77 -4.92 -6.75
C THR A 215 -8.32 -4.46 -6.74
N HIS A 216 -7.96 -3.62 -7.71
CA HIS A 216 -6.60 -3.16 -7.97
C HIS A 216 -6.49 -1.64 -8.02
N ALA A 217 -5.31 -1.12 -7.68
CA ALA A 217 -4.89 0.24 -7.97
C ALA A 217 -3.40 0.25 -8.34
N SER A 218 -2.96 1.24 -9.13
CA SER A 218 -1.54 1.35 -9.47
C SER A 218 -0.69 1.79 -8.27
N PRO A 219 0.64 1.56 -8.31
CA PRO A 219 1.57 2.19 -7.37
C PRO A 219 1.48 3.72 -7.38
N ARG A 220 1.17 4.33 -8.54
CA ARG A 220 0.93 5.77 -8.70
C ARG A 220 -0.27 6.23 -7.87
N SER A 221 -1.40 5.53 -7.98
CA SER A 221 -2.59 5.81 -7.16
C SER A 221 -2.33 5.60 -5.67
N ALA A 222 -1.58 4.56 -5.29
CA ALA A 222 -1.21 4.36 -3.88
C ALA A 222 -0.43 5.54 -3.30
N VAL A 223 0.54 6.10 -4.05
CA VAL A 223 1.27 7.32 -3.65
C VAL A 223 0.34 8.53 -3.57
N ASN A 224 -0.57 8.68 -4.54
CA ASN A 224 -1.55 9.77 -4.52
C ASN A 224 -2.50 9.67 -3.31
N PHE A 225 -2.94 8.46 -2.93
CA PHE A 225 -3.74 8.26 -1.71
C PHE A 225 -3.00 8.72 -0.46
N LEU A 226 -1.71 8.39 -0.32
CA LEU A 226 -0.88 8.81 0.81
C LEU A 226 -0.78 10.34 0.89
N ILE A 227 -0.43 10.97 -0.23
CA ILE A 227 -0.29 12.43 -0.31
C ILE A 227 -1.62 13.12 -0.01
N HIS A 228 -2.73 12.62 -0.58
CA HIS A 228 -4.06 13.18 -0.35
C HIS A 228 -4.49 13.03 1.11
N ALA A 229 -4.31 11.85 1.72
CA ALA A 229 -4.60 11.61 3.13
C ALA A 229 -3.82 12.54 4.07
N ALA A 230 -2.56 12.85 3.74
CA ALA A 230 -1.76 13.79 4.51
C ALA A 230 -2.31 15.23 4.50
N GLY A 231 -3.11 15.58 3.48
CA GLY A 231 -3.69 16.91 3.29
C GLY A 231 -5.13 17.07 3.77
N LEU A 232 -5.82 15.98 4.07
CA LEU A 232 -7.23 16.05 4.47
C LEU A 232 -7.40 16.75 5.81
N ASP A 233 -8.50 17.48 5.96
CA ASP A 233 -8.97 17.89 7.27
C ASP A 233 -9.43 16.65 8.05
N GLY A 234 -8.81 16.39 9.20
CA GLY A 234 -9.16 15.27 10.06
C GLY A 234 -10.62 15.30 10.54
N SER A 235 -11.21 16.49 10.67
CA SER A 235 -12.62 16.64 11.04
C SER A 235 -13.57 16.09 9.97
N ALA A 236 -13.21 16.23 8.69
CA ALA A 236 -14.00 15.70 7.56
C ALA A 236 -13.99 14.17 7.52
N VAL A 237 -12.92 13.52 8.01
CA VAL A 237 -12.83 12.05 8.10
C VAL A 237 -13.76 11.51 9.20
N GLY A 238 -13.98 12.31 10.26
CA GLY A 238 -14.79 11.92 11.40
C GLY A 238 -14.14 10.85 12.30
N PRO A 239 -14.91 10.20 13.19
CA PRO A 239 -14.37 9.25 14.16
C PRO A 239 -13.89 7.92 13.54
N ARG A 240 -14.44 7.53 12.40
CA ARG A 240 -14.06 6.32 11.66
C ARG A 240 -12.83 6.60 10.79
N ARG A 241 -11.65 6.51 11.40
CA ARG A 241 -10.36 6.97 10.86
C ARG A 241 -9.82 6.11 9.70
N ASN A 242 -10.34 4.91 9.49
CA ASN A 242 -9.88 3.97 8.46
C ASN A 242 -10.83 3.99 7.26
N LEU A 243 -10.27 4.13 6.06
CA LEU A 243 -10.98 4.31 4.81
C LEU A 243 -10.62 3.21 3.81
N ASN A 244 -11.61 2.62 3.13
CA ASN A 244 -11.37 1.78 1.96
C ASN A 244 -10.91 2.67 0.81
N MET A 245 -9.76 2.36 0.21
CA MET A 245 -9.32 3.11 -0.96
C MET A 245 -10.05 2.64 -2.22
N PRO A 246 -10.38 3.56 -3.15
CA PRO A 246 -10.97 3.18 -4.42
C PRO A 246 -9.99 2.36 -5.25
N GLY A 247 -10.53 1.52 -6.14
CA GLY A 247 -9.77 0.69 -7.06
C GLY A 247 -10.65 0.17 -8.18
N VAL A 248 -10.02 -0.51 -9.13
CA VAL A 248 -10.65 -1.14 -10.30
C VAL A 248 -10.92 -2.61 -9.97
N GLY A 249 -12.20 -2.98 -9.80
CA GLY A 249 -12.63 -4.36 -9.52
C GLY A 249 -12.88 -5.12 -10.83
N VAL A 250 -12.00 -6.05 -11.19
CA VAL A 250 -12.02 -6.80 -12.45
C VAL A 250 -11.74 -8.28 -12.24
N THR A 251 -12.21 -9.12 -13.17
CA THR A 251 -11.79 -10.52 -13.29
C THR A 251 -10.37 -10.61 -13.86
N ILE A 252 -9.72 -11.76 -13.69
CA ILE A 252 -8.46 -12.04 -14.38
C ILE A 252 -8.63 -12.02 -15.90
N GLN A 253 -9.77 -12.53 -16.42
CA GLN A 253 -10.03 -12.44 -17.86
C GLN A 253 -10.03 -10.97 -18.32
N GLU A 254 -10.73 -10.08 -17.61
CA GLU A 254 -10.74 -8.64 -17.94
C GLU A 254 -9.34 -8.00 -17.85
N GLN A 255 -8.45 -8.47 -16.95
CA GLN A 255 -7.05 -8.04 -16.91
C GLN A 255 -6.28 -8.49 -18.15
N ILE A 256 -6.49 -9.74 -18.61
CA ILE A 256 -5.87 -10.29 -19.81
C ILE A 256 -6.38 -9.55 -21.05
N ASP A 257 -7.68 -9.28 -21.14
CA ASP A 257 -8.28 -8.51 -22.23
C ASP A 257 -7.73 -7.06 -22.27
N ALA A 258 -7.49 -6.45 -21.10
CA ALA A 258 -6.85 -5.16 -21.00
C ALA A 258 -5.38 -5.20 -21.48
N LEU A 259 -4.65 -6.27 -21.15
CA LEU A 259 -3.29 -6.48 -21.68
C LEU A 259 -3.30 -6.62 -23.19
N ASP A 260 -4.25 -7.36 -23.76
CA ASP A 260 -4.40 -7.51 -25.22
C ASP A 260 -4.63 -6.16 -25.91
N ARG A 261 -5.55 -5.35 -25.38
CA ARG A 261 -5.82 -4.00 -25.91
C ARG A 261 -4.61 -3.04 -25.83
N VAL A 262 -3.72 -3.23 -24.85
CA VAL A 262 -2.57 -2.34 -24.66
C VAL A 262 -1.32 -2.84 -25.37
N ALA A 263 -1.06 -4.17 -25.34
CA ALA A 263 0.20 -4.76 -25.80
C ALA A 263 0.04 -5.83 -26.90
N GLY A 264 -1.21 -6.20 -27.22
CA GLY A 264 -1.56 -7.12 -28.29
C GLY A 264 -1.41 -8.60 -27.94
N ALA A 265 -1.91 -9.44 -28.82
CA ALA A 265 -2.01 -10.90 -28.65
C ALA A 265 -0.66 -11.59 -28.39
N LYS A 266 0.47 -11.03 -28.85
CA LYS A 266 1.80 -11.58 -28.57
C LYS A 266 2.13 -11.57 -27.08
N ALA A 267 1.77 -10.50 -26.37
CA ALA A 267 1.95 -10.42 -24.92
C ALA A 267 1.04 -11.41 -24.20
N VAL A 268 -0.24 -11.52 -24.61
CA VAL A 268 -1.20 -12.46 -24.02
C VAL A 268 -0.74 -13.92 -24.18
N ALA A 269 -0.14 -14.28 -25.34
CA ALA A 269 0.37 -15.62 -25.60
C ALA A 269 1.48 -16.08 -24.62
N LEU A 270 2.12 -15.16 -23.91
CA LEU A 270 3.12 -15.45 -22.88
C LEU A 270 2.50 -15.86 -21.53
N ILE A 271 1.19 -15.69 -21.34
CA ILE A 271 0.50 -16.14 -20.13
C ILE A 271 0.22 -17.63 -20.24
N LYS A 272 0.76 -18.42 -19.29
CA LYS A 272 0.58 -19.87 -19.21
C LYS A 272 -0.29 -20.23 -18.03
N GLU A 273 -1.41 -20.88 -18.27
CA GLU A 273 -2.27 -21.40 -17.21
C GLU A 273 -1.63 -22.63 -16.58
N GLN A 274 -1.34 -22.54 -15.31
CA GLN A 274 -0.82 -23.62 -14.49
C GLN A 274 -1.46 -23.54 -13.10
N PRO A 275 -2.63 -24.18 -12.90
CA PRO A 275 -3.35 -24.12 -11.65
C PRO A 275 -2.51 -24.57 -10.45
N ASP A 276 -2.54 -23.78 -9.36
CA ASP A 276 -1.89 -24.07 -8.09
C ASP A 276 -2.94 -24.12 -6.98
N ALA A 277 -3.18 -25.31 -6.43
CA ALA A 277 -4.19 -25.54 -5.40
C ALA A 277 -3.89 -24.78 -4.10
N ALA A 278 -2.62 -24.56 -3.76
CA ALA A 278 -2.23 -23.83 -2.54
C ALA A 278 -2.52 -22.33 -2.70
N ILE A 279 -2.19 -21.75 -3.86
CA ILE A 279 -2.52 -20.36 -4.17
C ILE A 279 -4.04 -20.19 -4.24
N TRP A 280 -4.76 -21.11 -4.88
CA TRP A 280 -6.22 -21.04 -4.98
C TRP A 280 -6.89 -21.10 -3.62
N ALA A 281 -6.43 -21.96 -2.70
CA ALA A 281 -6.99 -22.07 -1.35
C ALA A 281 -6.91 -20.73 -0.57
N ILE A 282 -5.90 -19.91 -0.85
CA ILE A 282 -5.72 -18.57 -0.28
C ILE A 282 -6.64 -17.56 -0.98
N VAL A 283 -6.55 -17.50 -2.31
CA VAL A 283 -7.17 -16.44 -3.14
C VAL A 283 -8.70 -16.50 -3.15
N LYS A 284 -9.29 -17.71 -3.14
CA LYS A 284 -10.75 -17.89 -3.15
C LYS A 284 -11.49 -17.22 -1.99
N ASN A 285 -10.76 -16.90 -0.91
CA ASN A 285 -11.32 -16.26 0.28
C ASN A 285 -10.95 -14.75 0.35
N TRP A 286 -10.45 -14.16 -0.73
CA TRP A 286 -10.09 -12.76 -0.74
C TRP A 286 -11.27 -11.86 -1.10
N PRO A 287 -11.29 -10.63 -0.58
CA PRO A 287 -12.32 -9.65 -0.91
C PRO A 287 -12.29 -9.29 -2.40
N THR A 288 -13.46 -9.14 -3.00
CA THR A 288 -13.63 -8.97 -4.45
C THR A 288 -13.73 -7.50 -4.85
N ARG A 289 -14.91 -6.87 -4.67
CA ARG A 289 -15.20 -5.49 -5.09
C ARG A 289 -15.50 -4.61 -3.89
N PHE A 290 -15.09 -3.34 -3.98
CA PHE A 290 -15.32 -2.34 -2.94
C PHE A 290 -16.07 -1.13 -3.48
N GLU A 291 -17.00 -0.61 -2.70
CA GLU A 291 -17.67 0.67 -3.03
C GLU A 291 -16.76 1.86 -2.75
N ALA A 292 -16.03 1.84 -1.64
CA ALA A 292 -15.13 2.92 -1.19
C ALA A 292 -15.77 4.31 -1.27
N LYS A 293 -17.06 4.39 -0.92
CA LYS A 293 -17.85 5.63 -1.07
C LYS A 293 -17.29 6.77 -0.23
N ARG A 294 -16.96 6.51 1.03
CA ARG A 294 -16.42 7.53 1.94
C ARG A 294 -15.10 8.11 1.42
N ALA A 295 -14.21 7.28 0.88
CA ALA A 295 -12.97 7.78 0.32
C ALA A 295 -13.22 8.64 -0.93
N ARG A 296 -14.15 8.23 -1.82
CA ARG A 296 -14.51 9.01 -3.00
C ARG A 296 -15.15 10.36 -2.61
N ASP A 297 -16.03 10.37 -1.63
CA ASP A 297 -16.66 11.60 -1.11
C ASP A 297 -15.62 12.56 -0.51
N LEU A 298 -14.52 12.02 0.03
CA LEU A 298 -13.36 12.78 0.54
C LEU A 298 -12.35 13.14 -0.55
N GLY A 299 -12.62 12.86 -1.83
CA GLY A 299 -11.79 13.26 -2.97
C GLY A 299 -10.67 12.29 -3.34
N PHE A 300 -10.65 11.07 -2.80
CA PHE A 300 -9.71 10.03 -3.27
C PHE A 300 -10.11 9.55 -4.67
N VAL A 301 -9.14 9.50 -5.57
CA VAL A 301 -9.33 9.06 -6.95
C VAL A 301 -8.31 7.98 -7.32
N CYS A 302 -8.72 7.05 -8.18
CA CYS A 302 -7.86 6.02 -8.77
C CYS A 302 -8.13 5.91 -10.27
N GLU A 303 -7.45 5.00 -10.93
CA GLU A 303 -7.71 4.61 -12.31
C GLU A 303 -9.18 4.19 -12.48
N LYS A 304 -9.74 4.41 -13.67
CA LYS A 304 -11.11 4.02 -14.04
C LYS A 304 -11.15 2.65 -14.69
N THR A 305 -10.08 2.25 -15.37
CA THR A 305 -9.96 0.98 -16.09
C THR A 305 -8.65 0.29 -15.77
N PHE A 306 -8.58 -1.01 -16.03
CA PHE A 306 -7.35 -1.77 -15.82
C PHE A 306 -6.27 -1.42 -16.85
N GLU A 307 -6.66 -0.98 -18.05
CA GLU A 307 -5.76 -0.43 -19.06
C GLU A 307 -4.99 0.80 -18.54
N GLU A 308 -5.65 1.68 -17.78
CA GLU A 308 -4.97 2.83 -17.17
C GLU A 308 -3.91 2.38 -16.16
N ILE A 309 -4.15 1.29 -15.41
CA ILE A 309 -3.17 0.68 -14.51
C ILE A 309 -1.95 0.14 -15.30
N ILE A 310 -2.21 -0.56 -16.43
CA ILE A 310 -1.14 -1.06 -17.30
C ILE A 310 -0.34 0.11 -17.90
N ARG A 311 -1.00 1.14 -18.41
CA ARG A 311 -0.34 2.34 -18.96
C ARG A 311 0.49 3.07 -17.92
N ALA A 312 -0.02 3.20 -16.67
CA ALA A 312 0.76 3.77 -15.57
C ALA A 312 2.06 2.99 -15.32
N HIS A 313 2.04 1.65 -15.43
CA HIS A 313 3.24 0.83 -15.32
C HIS A 313 4.21 1.06 -16.49
N ILE A 314 3.70 1.13 -17.73
CA ILE A 314 4.52 1.38 -18.90
C ILE A 314 5.22 2.75 -18.79
N GLU A 315 4.49 3.78 -18.40
CA GLU A 315 5.03 5.13 -18.21
C GLU A 315 6.07 5.21 -17.09
N ASP A 316 5.76 4.63 -15.92
CA ASP A 316 6.58 4.77 -14.71
C ASP A 316 7.81 3.84 -14.70
N GLU A 317 7.73 2.66 -15.35
CA GLU A 317 8.75 1.61 -15.22
C GLU A 317 9.44 1.26 -16.57
N LEU A 318 8.77 1.50 -17.70
CA LEU A 318 9.28 1.14 -19.03
C LEU A 318 9.59 2.39 -19.90
N GLY A 319 9.63 3.59 -19.30
CA GLY A 319 9.95 4.82 -20.02
C GLY A 319 8.90 5.22 -21.06
N GLY A 320 7.65 4.78 -20.91
CA GLY A 320 6.53 5.08 -21.80
C GLY A 320 6.51 4.28 -23.10
N GLN A 321 7.38 3.28 -23.25
CA GLN A 321 7.48 2.46 -24.45
C GLN A 321 7.25 0.99 -24.13
N LEU A 322 6.52 0.30 -25.02
CA LEU A 322 6.48 -1.16 -25.00
C LEU A 322 7.82 -1.70 -25.52
N PRO A 323 8.39 -2.74 -24.89
CA PRO A 323 9.53 -3.46 -25.44
C PRO A 323 9.19 -3.97 -26.85
N LYS A 324 10.16 -3.91 -27.77
CA LYS A 324 9.99 -4.33 -29.17
C LYS A 324 9.90 -5.85 -29.29
#